data_ccc870880927eb76bcaf975cafd3a99a
#
_entry.id   ccc870880927eb76bcaf975cafd3a99a
#
_cell.length_a   1.000
_cell.length_b   1.000
_cell.length_c   1.000
_cell.angle_alpha   90.00
_cell.angle_beta   90.00
_cell.angle_gamma   90.00
#
_symmetry.space_group_name_H-M   'P 1'
#
loop_
_entity.id
_entity.type
_entity.pdbx_description
1 polymer ?
#
loop_
_entity_poly.entity_id
_entity_poly.type
_entity_poly.pdbx_seq_one_letter_code
_entity_poly.pdbx_strand_id
1 'polypeptide(L)'
;MDSWNKTAWKSLFVPGGILLFLTLILLKTGWLTVTPAMLTFLYYAGLLAGFLLAWRFHSSRVFFALLVLFLAQQAIGLFFSGPLRGPAHAALEATIFLVPLNFVLLSLARERGFTPASVSSTLIFLFVQSTIVAALARAGQDYPPMAHAPSHVAPLLSSPYARMGFGIAAVLLLIRFVLLRKPAESAFFWSLTSFVLAVHSGGVGRTATAYFVTCTMILAFSIIETSYLLAYHDELTTLPSRRAFQDTLLSIAVPYSIAVLDIDHFKRFNDTYGHQIGDQVLRVVAKYLQDGIREGDLAARYGGEELMCILPGASLEICRQVADRIRARVAGARVTRRGTGQEIGQVTISTGVAQFKPGESFEALIERCDEALYQAKQSGRNCTIAAAA
;
A
#
# COMPACT_ATOMS: atom_id res chain seq x y z
N MET A 1 14.71 6.61 9.86
CA MET A 1 14.62 6.01 8.50
C MET A 1 14.38 4.50 8.53
N ASP A 2 14.74 3.81 9.62
CA ASP A 2 14.71 2.34 9.65
C ASP A 2 13.35 1.70 9.92
N SER A 3 12.47 2.29 10.74
CA SER A 3 11.16 1.70 11.07
C SER A 3 10.19 1.69 9.86
N TRP A 4 10.09 2.80 9.14
CA TRP A 4 9.30 2.88 7.90
C TRP A 4 9.84 1.97 6.81
N ASN A 5 11.16 1.91 6.63
CA ASN A 5 11.78 0.98 5.70
C ASN A 5 11.48 -0.47 6.06
N LYS A 6 11.58 -0.84 7.34
CA LYS A 6 11.24 -2.20 7.82
C LYS A 6 9.76 -2.52 7.56
N THR A 7 8.85 -1.58 7.80
CA THR A 7 7.41 -1.76 7.54
C THR A 7 7.13 -1.87 6.03
N ALA A 8 7.75 -1.04 5.21
CA ALA A 8 7.59 -1.10 3.76
C ALA A 8 8.14 -2.40 3.15
N TRP A 9 9.25 -2.94 3.65
CA TRP A 9 9.74 -4.26 3.20
C TRP A 9 8.89 -5.43 3.72
N LYS A 10 8.27 -5.29 4.90
CA LYS A 10 7.27 -6.26 5.37
C LYS A 10 6.10 -6.37 4.40
N SER A 11 5.63 -5.28 3.82
CA SER A 11 4.52 -5.28 2.86
C SER A 11 4.85 -5.99 1.53
N LEU A 12 6.13 -6.32 1.26
CA LEU A 12 6.45 -7.20 0.15
C LEU A 12 5.88 -8.60 0.36
N PHE A 13 6.02 -9.14 1.57
CA PHE A 13 5.63 -10.52 1.85
C PHE A 13 4.25 -10.62 2.53
N VAL A 14 3.82 -9.58 3.21
CA VAL A 14 2.55 -9.53 3.95
C VAL A 14 1.59 -8.57 3.21
N PRO A 15 0.38 -8.99 2.86
CA PRO A 15 -0.20 -10.32 3.01
C PRO A 15 0.08 -11.27 1.84
N GLY A 16 0.51 -10.76 0.66
CA GLY A 16 0.49 -11.48 -0.60
C GLY A 16 1.36 -12.75 -0.59
N GLY A 17 2.62 -12.64 -0.17
CA GLY A 17 3.54 -13.78 -0.09
C GLY A 17 3.06 -14.84 0.91
N ILE A 18 2.56 -14.42 2.07
CA ILE A 18 2.04 -15.34 3.10
C ILE A 18 0.82 -16.10 2.57
N LEU A 19 -0.14 -15.43 1.92
CA LEU A 19 -1.33 -16.07 1.36
C LEU A 19 -0.95 -17.09 0.28
N LEU A 20 -0.02 -16.76 -0.60
CA LEU A 20 0.43 -17.68 -1.63
C LEU A 20 1.15 -18.88 -1.03
N PHE A 21 2.06 -18.65 -0.07
CA PHE A 21 2.78 -19.72 0.61
C PHE A 21 1.84 -20.65 1.39
N LEU A 22 0.86 -20.10 2.08
CA LEU A 22 -0.18 -20.87 2.76
C LEU A 22 -0.95 -21.75 1.76
N THR A 23 -1.37 -21.19 0.62
CA THR A 23 -2.05 -21.95 -0.43
C THR A 23 -1.20 -23.08 -0.96
N LEU A 24 0.10 -22.86 -1.19
CA LEU A 24 1.04 -23.89 -1.61
C LEU A 24 1.16 -25.03 -0.59
N ILE A 25 1.27 -24.72 0.71
CA ILE A 25 1.30 -25.70 1.77
C ILE A 25 0.01 -26.51 1.80
N LEU A 26 -1.14 -25.84 1.82
CA LEU A 26 -2.44 -26.50 1.89
C LEU A 26 -2.70 -27.44 0.71
N LEU A 27 -2.25 -27.05 -0.50
CA LEU A 27 -2.36 -27.90 -1.68
C LEU A 27 -1.39 -29.09 -1.64
N LYS A 28 -0.15 -28.90 -1.15
CA LYS A 28 0.85 -29.98 -1.04
C LYS A 28 0.53 -30.99 0.06
N THR A 29 0.08 -30.53 1.21
CA THR A 29 -0.22 -31.41 2.37
C THR A 29 -1.55 -32.16 2.22
N GLY A 30 -2.38 -31.78 1.25
CA GLY A 30 -3.70 -32.34 1.09
C GLY A 30 -4.68 -31.95 2.19
N TRP A 31 -4.30 -31.06 3.12
CA TRP A 31 -5.17 -30.57 4.18
C TRP A 31 -6.33 -29.73 3.65
N LEU A 32 -6.24 -29.24 2.42
CA LEU A 32 -7.34 -28.56 1.76
C LEU A 32 -8.40 -29.62 1.32
N THR A 33 -9.18 -30.10 2.26
CA THR A 33 -10.30 -31.04 1.98
C THR A 33 -11.52 -30.35 1.37
N VAL A 34 -11.38 -29.07 1.01
CA VAL A 34 -12.45 -28.22 0.45
C VAL A 34 -12.92 -28.77 -0.90
N THR A 35 -14.22 -28.90 -1.05
CA THR A 35 -14.84 -29.36 -2.29
C THR A 35 -14.64 -28.34 -3.44
N PRO A 36 -14.64 -28.77 -4.72
CA PRO A 36 -14.55 -27.84 -5.83
C PRO A 36 -15.64 -26.77 -5.82
N ALA A 37 -16.86 -27.12 -5.41
CA ALA A 37 -17.98 -26.17 -5.29
C ALA A 37 -17.69 -25.07 -4.24
N MET A 38 -17.11 -25.42 -3.12
CA MET A 38 -16.75 -24.46 -2.07
C MET A 38 -15.60 -23.53 -2.52
N LEU A 39 -14.62 -24.04 -3.27
CA LEU A 39 -13.57 -23.19 -3.85
C LEU A 39 -14.15 -22.22 -4.88
N THR A 40 -15.08 -22.66 -5.72
CA THR A 40 -15.79 -21.80 -6.67
C THR A 40 -16.58 -20.72 -5.93
N PHE A 41 -17.29 -21.10 -4.87
CA PHE A 41 -17.99 -20.13 -3.99
C PHE A 41 -17.02 -19.11 -3.40
N LEU A 42 -15.89 -19.56 -2.81
CA LEU A 42 -14.86 -18.68 -2.24
C LEU A 42 -14.26 -17.73 -3.29
N TYR A 43 -14.09 -18.20 -4.52
CA TYR A 43 -13.62 -17.35 -5.62
C TYR A 43 -14.61 -16.21 -5.92
N TYR A 44 -15.88 -16.51 -6.15
CA TYR A 44 -16.89 -15.48 -6.45
C TYR A 44 -17.17 -14.58 -5.23
N ALA A 45 -17.18 -15.14 -4.02
CA ALA A 45 -17.29 -14.35 -2.80
C ALA A 45 -16.10 -13.40 -2.62
N GLY A 46 -14.90 -13.89 -2.88
CA GLY A 46 -13.68 -13.08 -2.84
C GLY A 46 -13.66 -11.96 -3.90
N LEU A 47 -14.13 -12.25 -5.12
CA LEU A 47 -14.33 -11.24 -6.15
C LEU A 47 -15.33 -10.18 -5.74
N LEU A 48 -16.52 -10.59 -5.26
CA LEU A 48 -17.55 -9.66 -4.81
C LEU A 48 -17.04 -8.77 -3.68
N ALA A 49 -16.42 -9.37 -2.65
CA ALA A 49 -15.83 -8.64 -1.55
C ALA A 49 -14.73 -7.66 -2.03
N GLY A 50 -13.85 -8.12 -2.94
CA GLY A 50 -12.81 -7.29 -3.53
C GLY A 50 -13.37 -6.12 -4.34
N PHE A 51 -14.42 -6.32 -5.14
CA PHE A 51 -15.09 -5.26 -5.88
C PHE A 51 -15.76 -4.24 -4.94
N LEU A 52 -16.45 -4.70 -3.89
CA LEU A 52 -17.09 -3.83 -2.90
C LEU A 52 -16.06 -3.00 -2.13
N LEU A 53 -14.95 -3.62 -1.71
CA LEU A 53 -13.84 -2.93 -1.04
C LEU A 53 -13.19 -1.92 -1.99
N ALA A 54 -12.89 -2.32 -3.24
CA ALA A 54 -12.29 -1.42 -4.22
C ALA A 54 -13.18 -0.20 -4.50
N TRP A 55 -14.48 -0.41 -4.62
CA TRP A 55 -15.44 0.68 -4.78
C TRP A 55 -15.52 1.58 -3.54
N ARG A 56 -15.63 1.00 -2.33
CA ARG A 56 -15.73 1.74 -1.06
C ARG A 56 -14.50 2.59 -0.78
N PHE A 57 -13.30 2.08 -1.11
CA PHE A 57 -12.02 2.75 -0.87
C PHE A 57 -11.45 3.46 -2.11
N HIS A 58 -12.25 3.64 -3.16
CA HIS A 58 -11.88 4.31 -4.40
C HIS A 58 -10.61 3.76 -5.08
N SER A 59 -10.35 2.47 -4.92
CA SER A 59 -9.18 1.78 -5.50
C SER A 59 -9.46 1.25 -6.89
N SER A 60 -9.50 2.15 -7.89
CA SER A 60 -9.86 1.80 -9.27
C SER A 60 -8.88 0.82 -9.91
N ARG A 61 -7.59 0.92 -9.62
CA ARG A 61 -6.56 0.03 -10.14
C ARG A 61 -6.80 -1.43 -9.73
N VAL A 62 -7.09 -1.65 -8.44
CA VAL A 62 -7.38 -3.00 -7.91
C VAL A 62 -8.72 -3.51 -8.43
N PHE A 63 -9.73 -2.65 -8.55
CA PHE A 63 -11.01 -3.00 -9.17
C PHE A 63 -10.82 -3.57 -10.58
N PHE A 64 -10.07 -2.88 -11.43
CA PHE A 64 -9.81 -3.35 -12.80
C PHE A 64 -8.90 -4.57 -12.85
N ALA A 65 -7.98 -4.75 -11.91
CA ALA A 65 -7.20 -5.99 -11.81
C ALA A 65 -8.08 -7.21 -11.47
N LEU A 66 -9.03 -7.05 -10.55
CA LEU A 66 -10.03 -8.08 -10.25
C LEU A 66 -10.92 -8.38 -11.46
N LEU A 67 -11.31 -7.36 -12.22
CA LEU A 67 -12.08 -7.53 -13.46
C LEU A 67 -11.28 -8.29 -14.53
N VAL A 68 -9.98 -7.98 -14.69
CA VAL A 68 -9.08 -8.70 -15.59
C VAL A 68 -8.97 -10.18 -15.18
N LEU A 69 -8.80 -10.46 -13.89
CA LEU A 69 -8.77 -11.84 -13.37
C LEU A 69 -10.08 -12.59 -13.61
N PHE A 70 -11.21 -11.91 -13.39
CA PHE A 70 -12.52 -12.48 -13.66
C PHE A 70 -12.70 -12.85 -15.13
N LEU A 71 -12.40 -11.90 -16.04
CA LEU A 71 -12.49 -12.12 -17.48
C LEU A 71 -11.54 -13.23 -17.96
N ALA A 72 -10.31 -13.25 -17.42
CA ALA A 72 -9.33 -14.29 -17.75
C ALA A 72 -9.78 -15.68 -17.28
N GLN A 73 -10.31 -15.80 -16.07
CA GLN A 73 -10.81 -17.07 -15.53
C GLN A 73 -12.02 -17.59 -16.35
N GLN A 74 -12.95 -16.70 -16.74
CA GLN A 74 -14.07 -17.06 -17.59
C GLN A 74 -13.58 -17.52 -18.98
N ALA A 75 -12.66 -16.78 -19.60
CA ALA A 75 -12.10 -17.14 -20.90
C ALA A 75 -11.35 -18.47 -20.85
N ILE A 76 -10.52 -18.71 -19.83
CA ILE A 76 -9.82 -19.97 -19.62
C ILE A 76 -10.83 -21.12 -19.47
N GLY A 77 -11.89 -20.94 -18.66
CA GLY A 77 -12.94 -21.96 -18.48
C GLY A 77 -13.68 -22.29 -19.79
N LEU A 78 -13.98 -21.29 -20.60
CA LEU A 78 -14.67 -21.47 -21.89
C LEU A 78 -13.79 -22.16 -22.94
N PHE A 79 -12.53 -21.71 -23.10
CA PHE A 79 -11.63 -22.20 -24.13
C PHE A 79 -11.01 -23.56 -23.80
N PHE A 80 -10.84 -23.85 -22.50
CA PHE A 80 -10.26 -25.11 -22.04
C PHE A 80 -11.24 -26.29 -22.12
N SER A 81 -12.54 -26.05 -22.07
CA SER A 81 -13.58 -27.10 -22.14
C SER A 81 -13.78 -27.72 -23.53
N GLY A 82 -13.13 -27.15 -24.57
CA GLY A 82 -13.16 -27.63 -25.94
C GLY A 82 -11.86 -28.34 -26.36
N PRO A 83 -11.85 -28.97 -27.56
CA PRO A 83 -10.59 -29.48 -28.09
C PRO A 83 -9.59 -28.35 -28.29
N LEU A 84 -8.44 -28.40 -27.59
CA LEU A 84 -7.36 -27.42 -27.65
C LEU A 84 -6.68 -27.41 -29.04
N ARG A 85 -7.38 -26.93 -30.07
CA ARG A 85 -6.91 -26.91 -31.45
C ARG A 85 -7.21 -25.57 -32.11
N GLY A 86 -6.24 -25.12 -32.89
CA GLY A 86 -6.42 -23.95 -33.74
C GLY A 86 -6.76 -22.67 -32.95
N PRO A 87 -7.86 -22.02 -33.27
CA PRO A 87 -8.20 -20.68 -32.74
C PRO A 87 -8.59 -20.60 -31.27
N ALA A 88 -9.18 -21.66 -30.71
CA ALA A 88 -9.41 -21.71 -29.28
C ALA A 88 -8.07 -21.66 -28.49
N HIS A 89 -7.02 -22.30 -29.02
CA HIS A 89 -5.67 -22.20 -28.46
C HIS A 89 -5.09 -20.80 -28.61
N ALA A 90 -5.26 -20.15 -29.76
CA ALA A 90 -4.80 -18.77 -29.98
C ALA A 90 -5.52 -17.77 -29.05
N ALA A 91 -6.82 -17.91 -28.85
CA ALA A 91 -7.60 -17.10 -27.91
C ALA A 91 -7.16 -17.31 -26.46
N LEU A 92 -6.83 -18.56 -26.09
CA LEU A 92 -6.32 -18.91 -24.78
C LEU A 92 -4.92 -18.31 -24.54
N GLU A 93 -4.00 -18.44 -25.51
CA GLU A 93 -2.67 -17.82 -25.44
C GLU A 93 -2.77 -16.30 -25.36
N ALA A 94 -3.63 -15.67 -26.16
CA ALA A 94 -3.89 -14.24 -26.08
C ALA A 94 -4.39 -13.82 -24.68
N THR A 95 -5.35 -14.58 -24.11
CA THR A 95 -5.86 -14.32 -22.76
C THR A 95 -4.74 -14.39 -21.73
N ILE A 96 -3.91 -15.43 -21.79
CA ILE A 96 -2.78 -15.61 -20.85
C ILE A 96 -1.76 -14.48 -21.00
N PHE A 97 -1.49 -14.00 -22.21
CA PHE A 97 -0.58 -12.89 -22.45
C PHE A 97 -1.14 -11.53 -22.01
N LEU A 98 -2.45 -11.32 -22.14
CA LEU A 98 -3.10 -10.06 -21.77
C LEU A 98 -3.12 -9.81 -20.27
N VAL A 99 -3.16 -10.84 -19.43
CA VAL A 99 -3.16 -10.65 -17.96
C VAL A 99 -1.90 -9.94 -17.45
N PRO A 100 -0.67 -10.42 -17.71
CA PRO A 100 0.53 -9.71 -17.27
C PRO A 100 0.64 -8.30 -17.85
N LEU A 101 0.24 -8.12 -19.13
CA LEU A 101 0.20 -6.80 -19.75
C LEU A 101 -0.72 -5.84 -18.99
N ASN A 102 -1.95 -6.26 -18.71
CA ASN A 102 -2.93 -5.45 -17.97
C ASN A 102 -2.46 -5.14 -16.55
N PHE A 103 -1.83 -6.09 -15.86
CA PHE A 103 -1.28 -5.86 -14.51
C PHE A 103 -0.19 -4.79 -14.53
N VAL A 104 0.71 -4.82 -15.51
CA VAL A 104 1.73 -3.79 -15.67
C VAL A 104 1.10 -2.43 -16.00
N LEU A 105 0.16 -2.36 -16.95
CA LEU A 105 -0.51 -1.12 -17.33
C LEU A 105 -1.29 -0.51 -16.14
N LEU A 106 -2.04 -1.33 -15.37
CA LEU A 106 -2.74 -0.89 -14.19
C LEU A 106 -1.79 -0.45 -13.08
N SER A 107 -0.65 -1.12 -12.92
CA SER A 107 0.40 -0.72 -11.99
C SER A 107 0.99 0.65 -12.37
N LEU A 108 1.21 0.92 -13.65
CA LEU A 108 1.73 2.21 -14.16
C LEU A 108 0.71 3.35 -14.08
N ALA A 109 -0.58 3.04 -14.11
CA ALA A 109 -1.64 4.03 -14.04
C ALA A 109 -1.61 4.75 -12.68
N ARG A 110 -1.93 6.05 -12.69
CA ARG A 110 -2.15 6.81 -11.45
C ARG A 110 -3.52 6.42 -10.86
N GLU A 111 -3.55 6.19 -9.54
CA GLU A 111 -4.83 6.03 -8.85
C GLU A 111 -5.63 7.36 -8.90
N ARG A 112 -6.77 7.34 -9.58
CA ARG A 112 -7.68 8.49 -9.74
C ARG A 112 -9.07 8.22 -9.19
N GLY A 113 -9.25 7.07 -8.55
CA GLY A 113 -10.56 6.60 -8.14
C GLY A 113 -11.48 6.36 -9.33
N PHE A 114 -12.78 6.39 -9.09
CA PHE A 114 -13.82 6.15 -10.11
C PHE A 114 -14.26 7.44 -10.82
N THR A 115 -13.30 8.19 -11.39
CA THR A 115 -13.66 9.30 -12.26
C THR A 115 -14.18 8.80 -13.61
N PRO A 116 -15.20 9.47 -14.23
CA PRO A 116 -15.75 9.00 -15.51
C PRO A 116 -14.67 8.79 -16.59
N ALA A 117 -13.70 9.68 -16.68
CA ALA A 117 -12.63 9.59 -17.68
C ALA A 117 -11.69 8.38 -17.42
N SER A 118 -11.37 8.07 -16.17
CA SER A 118 -10.53 6.92 -15.81
C SER A 118 -11.25 5.59 -16.05
N VAL A 119 -12.53 5.53 -15.67
CA VAL A 119 -13.36 4.33 -15.81
C VAL A 119 -13.64 4.03 -17.29
N SER A 120 -14.09 5.03 -18.07
CA SER A 120 -14.45 4.82 -19.46
C SER A 120 -13.25 4.38 -20.31
N SER A 121 -12.08 5.02 -20.14
CA SER A 121 -10.87 4.64 -20.90
C SER A 121 -10.45 3.20 -20.63
N THR A 122 -10.45 2.79 -19.35
CA THR A 122 -10.07 1.41 -18.98
C THR A 122 -11.10 0.39 -19.45
N LEU A 123 -12.40 0.70 -19.32
CA LEU A 123 -13.47 -0.20 -19.82
C LEU A 123 -13.42 -0.36 -21.34
N ILE A 124 -13.24 0.73 -22.10
CA ILE A 124 -13.08 0.67 -23.55
C ILE A 124 -11.88 -0.20 -23.92
N PHE A 125 -10.77 -0.02 -23.25
CA PHE A 125 -9.56 -0.80 -23.49
C PHE A 125 -9.78 -2.31 -23.24
N LEU A 126 -10.38 -2.68 -22.11
CA LEU A 126 -10.72 -4.07 -21.78
C LEU A 126 -11.77 -4.64 -22.73
N PHE A 127 -12.75 -3.84 -23.15
CA PHE A 127 -13.76 -4.25 -24.12
C PHE A 127 -13.12 -4.57 -25.47
N VAL A 128 -12.23 -3.72 -25.97
CA VAL A 128 -11.50 -3.97 -27.24
C VAL A 128 -10.67 -5.25 -27.13
N GLN A 129 -9.94 -5.46 -26.04
CA GLN A 129 -9.18 -6.69 -25.81
C GLN A 129 -10.09 -7.93 -25.81
N SER A 130 -11.22 -7.87 -25.10
CA SER A 130 -12.17 -8.98 -25.03
C SER A 130 -12.78 -9.29 -26.40
N THR A 131 -13.04 -8.25 -27.20
CA THR A 131 -13.54 -8.40 -28.56
C THR A 131 -12.51 -9.07 -29.49
N ILE A 132 -11.22 -8.70 -29.35
CA ILE A 132 -10.12 -9.34 -30.08
C ILE A 132 -10.01 -10.83 -29.71
N VAL A 133 -10.03 -11.15 -28.41
CA VAL A 133 -10.00 -12.55 -27.95
C VAL A 133 -11.21 -13.35 -28.50
N ALA A 134 -12.40 -12.76 -28.43
CA ALA A 134 -13.61 -13.39 -28.98
C ALA A 134 -13.55 -13.58 -30.53
N ALA A 135 -12.97 -12.61 -31.25
CA ALA A 135 -12.76 -12.73 -32.70
C ALA A 135 -11.75 -13.83 -33.04
N LEU A 136 -10.65 -13.93 -32.29
CA LEU A 136 -9.69 -15.02 -32.47
C LEU A 136 -10.32 -16.38 -32.20
N ALA A 137 -11.21 -16.51 -31.23
CA ALA A 137 -11.92 -17.75 -30.94
C ALA A 137 -12.90 -18.15 -32.06
N ARG A 138 -13.55 -17.17 -32.73
CA ARG A 138 -14.51 -17.41 -33.84
C ARG A 138 -13.82 -17.82 -35.15
N ALA A 139 -12.67 -17.26 -35.46
CA ALA A 139 -11.94 -17.49 -36.71
C ALA A 139 -11.63 -18.98 -36.98
N GLY A 140 -11.92 -19.87 -36.07
CA GLY A 140 -11.66 -21.27 -36.16
C GLY A 140 -12.84 -22.20 -36.28
N GLN A 141 -14.02 -21.69 -36.35
CA GLN A 141 -15.17 -22.55 -36.61
C GLN A 141 -15.18 -23.09 -38.05
N ASP A 142 -14.42 -22.45 -38.94
CA ASP A 142 -14.38 -22.76 -40.38
C ASP A 142 -13.25 -23.74 -40.79
N TYR A 143 -12.43 -24.24 -39.86
CA TYR A 143 -11.36 -25.19 -40.16
C TYR A 143 -11.79 -26.64 -39.91
N PRO A 144 -11.59 -27.55 -40.89
CA PRO A 144 -11.91 -28.96 -40.73
C PRO A 144 -11.07 -29.60 -39.63
N PRO A 145 -11.61 -30.55 -38.85
CA PRO A 145 -10.89 -31.19 -37.77
C PRO A 145 -9.71 -32.00 -38.32
N MET A 146 -8.48 -31.55 -38.06
CA MET A 146 -7.29 -32.35 -38.36
C MET A 146 -7.20 -33.57 -37.45
N ALA A 147 -7.12 -34.72 -38.09
CA ALA A 147 -7.35 -36.04 -37.52
C ALA A 147 -6.29 -36.58 -36.54
N HIS A 148 -5.34 -35.91 -36.03
CA HIS A 148 -4.38 -36.44 -35.04
C HIS A 148 -3.76 -35.33 -34.23
N ALA A 149 -4.26 -35.09 -33.01
CA ALA A 149 -3.56 -34.32 -32.03
C ALA A 149 -3.13 -35.22 -30.86
N PRO A 150 -1.88 -35.08 -30.35
CA PRO A 150 -1.44 -35.81 -29.19
C PRO A 150 -2.31 -35.45 -27.97
N SER A 151 -2.74 -36.48 -27.24
CA SER A 151 -3.59 -36.43 -26.05
C SER A 151 -2.91 -35.84 -24.79
N HIS A 152 -1.76 -35.22 -24.97
CA HIS A 152 -1.07 -34.53 -23.86
C HIS A 152 -1.46 -33.06 -23.91
N VAL A 153 -2.19 -32.61 -22.91
CA VAL A 153 -2.41 -31.21 -22.57
C VAL A 153 -1.02 -30.57 -22.41
N ALA A 154 -0.55 -29.90 -23.48
CA ALA A 154 0.66 -29.10 -23.35
C ALA A 154 0.44 -28.10 -22.22
N PRO A 155 1.37 -27.92 -21.29
CA PRO A 155 1.20 -26.92 -20.23
C PRO A 155 0.86 -25.57 -20.88
N LEU A 156 -0.17 -24.91 -20.40
CA LEU A 156 -0.63 -23.60 -20.89
C LEU A 156 0.48 -22.54 -20.99
N LEU A 157 1.58 -22.75 -20.26
CA LEU A 157 2.84 -21.98 -20.31
C LEU A 157 3.90 -22.57 -21.28
N SER A 158 3.50 -23.42 -22.23
CA SER A 158 4.45 -23.97 -23.21
C SER A 158 4.95 -22.91 -24.21
N SER A 159 4.14 -21.89 -24.49
CA SER A 159 4.55 -20.77 -25.34
C SER A 159 5.71 -19.99 -24.72
N PRO A 160 6.85 -19.86 -25.42
CA PRO A 160 7.98 -19.06 -24.97
C PRO A 160 7.60 -17.58 -24.80
N TYR A 161 6.67 -17.08 -25.61
CA TYR A 161 6.21 -15.69 -25.55
C TYR A 161 5.40 -15.42 -24.27
N ALA A 162 4.53 -16.35 -23.85
CA ALA A 162 3.79 -16.22 -22.59
C ALA A 162 4.76 -16.19 -21.40
N ARG A 163 5.73 -17.12 -21.36
CA ARG A 163 6.75 -17.15 -20.28
C ARG A 163 7.58 -15.87 -20.21
N MET A 164 8.01 -15.34 -21.37
CA MET A 164 8.73 -14.07 -21.45
C MET A 164 7.84 -12.91 -20.95
N GLY A 165 6.58 -12.85 -21.39
CA GLY A 165 5.62 -11.82 -20.95
C GLY A 165 5.44 -11.81 -19.43
N PHE A 166 5.27 -12.98 -18.81
CA PHE A 166 5.20 -13.09 -17.35
C PHE A 166 6.50 -12.69 -16.66
N GLY A 167 7.65 -13.12 -17.18
CA GLY A 167 8.96 -12.77 -16.62
C GLY A 167 9.20 -11.25 -16.63
N ILE A 168 8.95 -10.61 -17.77
CA ILE A 168 9.07 -9.16 -17.92
C ILE A 168 8.11 -8.43 -16.96
N ALA A 169 6.83 -8.86 -16.93
CA ALA A 169 5.84 -8.24 -16.04
C ALA A 169 6.22 -8.38 -14.56
N ALA A 170 6.67 -9.57 -14.14
CA ALA A 170 7.10 -9.80 -12.76
C ALA A 170 8.28 -8.89 -12.36
N VAL A 171 9.28 -8.75 -13.24
CA VAL A 171 10.42 -7.85 -13.01
C VAL A 171 9.96 -6.39 -12.93
N LEU A 172 9.10 -5.94 -13.84
CA LEU A 172 8.58 -4.56 -13.84
C LEU A 172 7.76 -4.27 -12.57
N LEU A 173 6.88 -5.19 -12.15
CA LEU A 173 6.09 -5.03 -10.93
C LEU A 173 6.98 -5.03 -9.68
N LEU A 174 8.02 -5.86 -9.64
CA LEU A 174 8.99 -5.87 -8.55
C LEU A 174 9.78 -4.55 -8.49
N ILE A 175 10.26 -4.05 -9.61
CA ILE A 175 10.93 -2.74 -9.71
C ILE A 175 9.99 -1.65 -9.19
N ARG A 176 8.74 -1.65 -9.63
CA ARG A 176 7.73 -0.69 -9.16
C ARG A 176 7.54 -0.76 -7.64
N PHE A 177 7.45 -1.97 -7.09
CA PHE A 177 7.37 -2.14 -5.63
C PHE A 177 8.59 -1.54 -4.93
N VAL A 178 9.81 -1.85 -5.40
CA VAL A 178 11.05 -1.31 -4.82
C VAL A 178 11.09 0.21 -4.85
N LEU A 179 10.59 0.83 -5.94
CA LEU A 179 10.55 2.29 -6.10
C LEU A 179 9.48 2.96 -5.25
N LEU A 180 8.27 2.40 -5.19
CA LEU A 180 7.11 3.03 -4.57
C LEU A 180 6.83 2.51 -3.15
N ARG A 181 7.18 1.26 -2.86
CA ARG A 181 6.98 0.57 -1.57
C ARG A 181 5.54 0.59 -1.07
N LYS A 182 4.57 0.52 -2.01
CA LYS A 182 3.13 0.53 -1.70
C LYS A 182 2.56 -0.89 -1.70
N PRO A 183 1.63 -1.24 -0.78
CA PRO A 183 1.02 -2.57 -0.72
C PRO A 183 0.36 -3.02 -2.02
N ALA A 184 -0.28 -2.09 -2.74
CA ALA A 184 -0.90 -2.39 -4.02
C ALA A 184 0.11 -2.93 -5.05
N GLU A 185 1.34 -2.39 -5.11
CA GLU A 185 2.37 -2.87 -6.05
C GLU A 185 2.84 -4.29 -5.69
N SER A 186 3.00 -4.60 -4.40
CA SER A 186 3.26 -5.95 -3.90
C SER A 186 2.13 -6.90 -4.29
N ALA A 187 0.87 -6.47 -4.13
CA ALA A 187 -0.29 -7.29 -4.46
C ALA A 187 -0.38 -7.61 -5.95
N PHE A 188 -0.07 -6.68 -6.83
CA PHE A 188 0.03 -6.95 -8.26
C PHE A 188 1.07 -8.03 -8.57
N PHE A 189 2.24 -7.95 -7.96
CA PHE A 189 3.30 -8.95 -8.13
C PHE A 189 2.88 -10.35 -7.65
N TRP A 190 2.37 -10.47 -6.42
CA TRP A 190 1.99 -11.76 -5.85
C TRP A 190 0.74 -12.35 -6.49
N SER A 191 -0.23 -11.50 -6.88
CA SER A 191 -1.42 -11.94 -7.60
C SER A 191 -1.04 -12.44 -9.00
N LEU A 192 -0.12 -11.78 -9.72
CA LEU A 192 0.41 -12.27 -10.99
C LEU A 192 1.13 -13.62 -10.80
N THR A 193 1.94 -13.76 -9.75
CA THR A 193 2.64 -15.02 -9.43
C THR A 193 1.64 -16.15 -9.18
N SER A 194 0.57 -15.88 -8.42
CA SER A 194 -0.50 -16.84 -8.17
C SER A 194 -1.26 -17.21 -9.45
N PHE A 195 -1.51 -16.24 -10.34
CA PHE A 195 -2.12 -16.49 -11.65
C PHE A 195 -1.23 -17.39 -12.52
N VAL A 196 0.08 -17.18 -12.55
CA VAL A 196 1.03 -18.08 -13.25
C VAL A 196 0.92 -19.51 -12.76
N LEU A 197 0.81 -19.71 -11.43
CA LEU A 197 0.62 -21.04 -10.85
C LEU A 197 -0.73 -21.65 -11.19
N ALA A 198 -1.80 -20.85 -11.28
CA ALA A 198 -3.11 -21.29 -11.74
C ALA A 198 -3.04 -21.81 -13.20
N VAL A 199 -2.39 -21.05 -14.08
CA VAL A 199 -2.18 -21.42 -15.48
C VAL A 199 -1.28 -22.64 -15.61
N HIS A 200 -0.20 -22.71 -14.83
CA HIS A 200 0.73 -23.85 -14.81
C HIS A 200 0.06 -25.13 -14.33
N SER A 201 -0.91 -25.06 -13.41
CA SER A 201 -1.69 -26.21 -12.94
C SER A 201 -2.80 -26.64 -13.89
N GLY A 202 -2.87 -26.05 -15.08
CA GLY A 202 -3.83 -26.39 -16.14
C GLY A 202 -4.98 -25.37 -16.31
N GLY A 203 -5.03 -24.31 -15.53
CA GLY A 203 -6.01 -23.20 -15.69
C GLY A 203 -7.42 -23.50 -15.18
N VAL A 204 -7.80 -24.77 -15.07
CA VAL A 204 -9.11 -25.25 -14.60
C VAL A 204 -8.94 -26.32 -13.52
N GLY A 205 -10.03 -26.59 -12.79
CA GLY A 205 -10.05 -27.60 -11.73
C GLY A 205 -9.64 -27.06 -10.37
N ARG A 206 -9.60 -27.94 -9.38
CA ARG A 206 -9.46 -27.61 -7.95
C ARG A 206 -8.21 -26.75 -7.65
N THR A 207 -7.06 -27.17 -8.18
CA THR A 207 -5.76 -26.49 -7.92
C THR A 207 -5.73 -25.10 -8.52
N ALA A 208 -6.16 -24.96 -9.78
CA ALA A 208 -6.23 -23.68 -10.46
C ALA A 208 -7.21 -22.73 -9.75
N THR A 209 -8.40 -23.21 -9.36
CA THR A 209 -9.38 -22.41 -8.62
C THR A 209 -8.83 -21.94 -7.27
N ALA A 210 -8.06 -22.77 -6.55
CA ALA A 210 -7.42 -22.35 -5.30
C ALA A 210 -6.44 -21.17 -5.52
N TYR A 211 -5.65 -21.20 -6.60
CA TYR A 211 -4.78 -20.07 -6.95
C TYR A 211 -5.56 -18.83 -7.38
N PHE A 212 -6.70 -18.98 -8.08
CA PHE A 212 -7.58 -17.85 -8.40
C PHE A 212 -8.20 -17.23 -7.14
N VAL A 213 -8.62 -18.06 -6.16
CA VAL A 213 -9.04 -17.56 -4.82
C VAL A 213 -7.92 -16.75 -4.19
N THR A 214 -6.69 -17.26 -4.22
CA THR A 214 -5.52 -16.56 -3.67
C THR A 214 -5.28 -15.22 -4.39
N CYS A 215 -5.40 -15.15 -5.72
CA CYS A 215 -5.29 -13.89 -6.47
C CYS A 215 -6.28 -12.84 -5.96
N THR A 216 -7.56 -13.21 -5.81
CA THR A 216 -8.61 -12.28 -5.36
C THR A 216 -8.39 -11.83 -3.92
N MET A 217 -7.97 -12.75 -3.05
CA MET A 217 -7.68 -12.43 -1.65
C MET A 217 -6.47 -11.49 -1.51
N ILE A 218 -5.38 -11.72 -2.25
CA ILE A 218 -4.20 -10.85 -2.25
C ILE A 218 -4.60 -9.42 -2.63
N LEU A 219 -5.37 -9.25 -3.70
CA LEU A 219 -5.84 -7.94 -4.15
C LEU A 219 -6.79 -7.29 -3.15
N ALA A 220 -7.74 -8.03 -2.58
CA ALA A 220 -8.67 -7.52 -1.59
C ALA A 220 -7.95 -7.07 -0.30
N PHE A 221 -7.05 -7.90 0.22
CA PHE A 221 -6.26 -7.55 1.41
C PHE A 221 -5.34 -6.35 1.18
N SER A 222 -4.82 -6.14 -0.03
CA SER A 222 -4.00 -4.97 -0.33
C SER A 222 -4.77 -3.65 -0.18
N ILE A 223 -6.08 -3.65 -0.43
CA ILE A 223 -6.93 -2.48 -0.21
C ILE A 223 -7.02 -2.18 1.29
N ILE A 224 -7.25 -3.21 2.11
CA ILE A 224 -7.32 -3.07 3.56
C ILE A 224 -5.99 -2.55 4.11
N GLU A 225 -4.87 -3.14 3.69
CA GLU A 225 -3.53 -2.72 4.11
C GLU A 225 -3.22 -1.28 3.68
N THR A 226 -3.55 -0.92 2.45
CA THR A 226 -3.38 0.46 1.97
C THR A 226 -4.21 1.44 2.79
N SER A 227 -5.48 1.09 3.07
CA SER A 227 -6.38 1.92 3.87
C SER A 227 -5.90 2.05 5.32
N TYR A 228 -5.37 0.97 5.89
CA TYR A 228 -4.75 0.99 7.21
C TYR A 228 -3.53 1.93 7.23
N LEU A 229 -2.61 1.79 6.28
CA LEU A 229 -1.42 2.65 6.21
C LEU A 229 -1.79 4.13 6.06
N LEU A 230 -2.77 4.45 5.22
CA LEU A 230 -3.27 5.83 5.05
C LEU A 230 -3.95 6.37 6.31
N ALA A 231 -4.58 5.52 7.12
CA ALA A 231 -5.22 5.94 8.36
C ALA A 231 -4.20 6.16 9.50
N TYR A 232 -3.13 5.35 9.53
CA TYR A 232 -2.18 5.32 10.66
C TYR A 232 -0.84 6.00 10.39
N HIS A 233 -0.54 6.39 9.14
CA HIS A 233 0.67 7.11 8.78
C HIS A 233 0.38 8.34 7.93
N ASP A 234 1.12 9.42 8.17
CA ASP A 234 1.10 10.62 7.36
C ASP A 234 1.92 10.43 6.08
N GLU A 235 1.32 10.70 4.92
CA GLU A 235 1.98 10.48 3.62
C GLU A 235 3.17 11.40 3.37
N LEU A 236 3.17 12.60 3.95
CA LEU A 236 4.22 13.60 3.74
C LEU A 236 5.46 13.31 4.57
N THR A 237 5.27 13.07 5.87
CA THR A 237 6.35 12.93 6.86
C THR A 237 6.71 11.49 7.14
N THR A 238 5.85 10.54 6.75
CA THR A 238 5.93 9.11 7.09
C THR A 238 5.84 8.79 8.59
N LEU A 239 5.59 9.79 9.41
CA LEU A 239 5.32 9.60 10.83
C LEU A 239 3.96 8.94 11.04
N PRO A 240 3.73 8.28 12.18
CA PRO A 240 2.41 7.97 12.67
C PRO A 240 1.46 9.16 12.61
N SER A 241 0.20 8.89 12.25
CA SER A 241 -0.85 9.92 12.17
C SER A 241 -1.41 10.26 13.57
N ARG A 242 -2.27 11.29 13.63
CA ARG A 242 -3.06 11.62 14.82
C ARG A 242 -3.80 10.39 15.38
N ARG A 243 -4.35 9.55 14.49
CA ARG A 243 -5.07 8.33 14.91
C ARG A 243 -4.15 7.34 15.60
N ALA A 244 -2.98 7.08 15.02
CA ALA A 244 -1.98 6.22 15.64
C ALA A 244 -1.52 6.73 17.00
N PHE A 245 -1.37 8.05 17.15
CA PHE A 245 -1.04 8.70 18.41
C PHE A 245 -2.13 8.46 19.46
N GLN A 246 -3.39 8.67 19.12
CA GLN A 246 -4.52 8.47 20.03
C GLN A 246 -4.67 7.01 20.47
N ASP A 247 -4.58 6.06 19.52
CA ASP A 247 -4.65 4.62 19.83
C ASP A 247 -3.49 4.18 20.76
N THR A 248 -2.30 4.77 20.59
CA THR A 248 -1.16 4.50 21.48
C THR A 248 -1.44 5.00 22.90
N LEU A 249 -1.98 6.21 23.04
CA LEU A 249 -2.32 6.76 24.36
C LEU A 249 -3.34 5.90 25.14
N LEU A 250 -4.28 5.26 24.42
CA LEU A 250 -5.26 4.37 25.05
C LEU A 250 -4.66 3.06 25.59
N SER A 251 -3.49 2.67 25.08
CA SER A 251 -2.85 1.38 25.42
C SER A 251 -1.59 1.49 26.24
N ILE A 252 -1.07 2.72 26.44
CA ILE A 252 0.21 2.94 27.11
C ILE A 252 0.11 2.83 28.63
N ALA A 253 1.09 2.19 29.25
CA ALA A 253 1.19 2.11 30.69
C ALA A 253 1.77 3.41 31.29
N VAL A 254 1.26 3.80 32.45
CA VAL A 254 1.80 4.92 33.22
C VAL A 254 3.08 4.51 33.96
N PRO A 255 4.04 5.44 34.21
CA PRO A 255 4.01 6.84 33.84
C PRO A 255 4.44 7.08 32.38
N TYR A 256 3.97 8.17 31.79
CA TYR A 256 4.44 8.67 30.50
C TYR A 256 4.36 10.19 30.41
N SER A 257 5.09 10.79 29.50
CA SER A 257 5.04 12.21 29.21
C SER A 257 4.81 12.43 27.71
N ILE A 258 4.21 13.57 27.36
CA ILE A 258 4.01 13.98 25.97
C ILE A 258 4.72 15.31 25.69
N ALA A 259 5.09 15.51 24.43
CA ALA A 259 5.56 16.77 23.91
C ALA A 259 4.71 17.17 22.70
N VAL A 260 4.26 18.40 22.64
CA VAL A 260 3.62 19.03 21.48
C VAL A 260 4.60 20.03 20.89
N LEU A 261 4.85 19.92 19.60
CA LEU A 261 5.82 20.72 18.86
C LEU A 261 5.14 21.40 17.68
N ASP A 262 5.52 22.64 17.43
CA ASP A 262 4.98 23.43 16.31
C ASP A 262 6.12 24.21 15.63
N ILE A 263 6.06 24.28 14.30
CA ILE A 263 7.09 24.97 13.51
C ILE A 263 6.83 26.50 13.56
N ASP A 264 7.80 27.23 14.08
CA ASP A 264 7.70 28.67 14.25
C ASP A 264 7.52 29.38 12.90
N HIS A 265 6.50 30.24 12.84
CA HIS A 265 6.19 31.05 11.66
C HIS A 265 5.96 30.26 10.36
N PHE A 266 5.51 29.00 10.42
CA PHE A 266 5.39 28.11 9.26
C PHE A 266 4.47 28.65 8.18
N LYS A 267 3.35 29.29 8.53
CA LYS A 267 2.47 29.95 7.57
C LYS A 267 3.23 31.02 6.78
N ARG A 268 3.93 31.94 7.46
CA ARG A 268 4.72 32.99 6.81
C ARG A 268 5.82 32.39 5.93
N PHE A 269 6.41 31.28 6.36
CA PHE A 269 7.40 30.55 5.59
C PHE A 269 6.79 30.01 4.28
N ASN A 270 5.60 29.38 4.35
CA ASN A 270 4.88 28.90 3.16
C ASN A 270 4.48 30.04 2.23
N ASP A 271 4.02 31.17 2.77
CA ASP A 271 3.64 32.35 1.98
C ASP A 271 4.85 32.94 1.23
N THR A 272 6.05 32.82 1.79
CA THR A 272 7.30 33.35 1.20
C THR A 272 7.94 32.40 0.18
N TYR A 273 8.02 31.09 0.50
CA TYR A 273 8.79 30.10 -0.27
C TYR A 273 7.93 29.08 -1.01
N GLY A 274 6.61 29.09 -0.78
CA GLY A 274 5.65 28.16 -1.36
C GLY A 274 5.55 26.84 -0.60
N HIS A 275 4.37 26.20 -0.71
CA HIS A 275 4.03 24.96 0.00
C HIS A 275 4.99 23.79 -0.28
N GLN A 276 5.56 23.70 -1.51
CA GLN A 276 6.50 22.63 -1.85
C GLN A 276 7.76 22.66 -0.98
N ILE A 277 8.22 23.86 -0.62
CA ILE A 277 9.37 24.04 0.25
C ILE A 277 8.98 23.83 1.72
N GLY A 278 7.78 24.28 2.13
CA GLY A 278 7.21 23.95 3.42
C GLY A 278 7.10 22.44 3.65
N ASP A 279 6.69 21.68 2.65
CA ASP A 279 6.68 20.21 2.70
C ASP A 279 8.08 19.60 2.92
N GLN A 280 9.13 20.21 2.37
CA GLN A 280 10.51 19.77 2.62
C GLN A 280 10.93 20.06 4.07
N VAL A 281 10.54 21.23 4.61
CA VAL A 281 10.78 21.57 6.00
C VAL A 281 10.09 20.58 6.94
N LEU A 282 8.81 20.29 6.70
CA LEU A 282 8.06 19.29 7.48
C LEU A 282 8.74 17.92 7.50
N ARG A 283 9.23 17.45 6.34
CA ARG A 283 9.99 16.18 6.28
C ARG A 283 11.29 16.23 7.07
N VAL A 284 11.99 17.35 7.05
CA VAL A 284 13.25 17.52 7.79
C VAL A 284 12.98 17.55 9.28
N VAL A 285 12.00 18.33 9.75
CA VAL A 285 11.63 18.41 11.17
C VAL A 285 11.14 17.04 11.67
N ALA A 286 10.28 16.37 10.92
CA ALA A 286 9.81 15.02 11.23
C ALA A 286 10.95 14.01 11.37
N LYS A 287 11.96 14.10 10.50
CA LYS A 287 13.15 13.27 10.61
C LYS A 287 13.94 13.55 11.87
N TYR A 288 14.20 14.82 12.20
CA TYR A 288 14.90 15.17 13.46
C TYR A 288 14.12 14.73 14.69
N LEU A 289 12.79 14.80 14.62
CA LEU A 289 11.94 14.30 15.69
C LEU A 289 12.10 12.80 15.87
N GLN A 290 12.01 12.02 14.78
CA GLN A 290 12.15 10.57 14.80
C GLN A 290 13.57 10.13 15.24
N ASP A 291 14.61 10.81 14.76
CA ASP A 291 16.00 10.53 15.11
C ASP A 291 16.36 11.02 16.54
N GLY A 292 15.52 11.86 17.13
CA GLY A 292 15.71 12.46 18.47
C GLY A 292 15.09 11.66 19.61
N ILE A 293 14.22 10.71 19.33
CA ILE A 293 13.57 9.84 20.31
C ILE A 293 14.18 8.43 20.29
N ARG A 294 13.98 7.66 21.37
CA ARG A 294 14.48 6.28 21.51
C ARG A 294 13.51 5.26 20.91
N GLU A 295 13.97 4.04 20.74
CA GLU A 295 13.10 2.91 20.43
C GLU A 295 12.08 2.69 21.56
N GLY A 296 10.80 2.59 21.21
CA GLY A 296 9.69 2.52 22.18
C GLY A 296 8.97 3.85 22.42
N ASP A 297 9.59 4.99 22.08
CA ASP A 297 8.88 6.27 22.01
C ASP A 297 8.13 6.40 20.70
N LEU A 298 7.07 7.22 20.65
CA LEU A 298 6.30 7.49 19.46
C LEU A 298 6.42 8.96 19.05
N ALA A 299 6.77 9.22 17.80
CA ALA A 299 6.60 10.53 17.16
C ALA A 299 5.44 10.46 16.17
N ALA A 300 4.60 11.47 16.12
CA ALA A 300 3.44 11.53 15.25
C ALA A 300 3.24 12.92 14.65
N ARG A 301 2.61 12.98 13.47
CA ARG A 301 2.07 14.22 12.93
C ARG A 301 0.61 14.35 13.35
N TYR A 302 0.33 15.34 14.18
CA TYR A 302 -0.98 15.53 14.79
C TYR A 302 -1.87 16.48 14.01
N GLY A 303 -1.28 17.52 13.40
CA GLY A 303 -1.93 18.53 12.61
C GLY A 303 -1.13 18.92 11.36
N GLY A 304 -1.48 20.03 10.74
CA GLY A 304 -0.79 20.53 9.55
C GLY A 304 0.71 20.75 9.74
N GLU A 305 1.09 21.48 10.77
CA GLU A 305 2.46 21.80 11.17
C GLU A 305 2.78 21.32 12.61
N GLU A 306 1.81 20.67 13.25
CA GLU A 306 1.88 20.19 14.62
C GLU A 306 2.41 18.75 14.65
N LEU A 307 3.41 18.53 15.46
CA LEU A 307 4.03 17.25 15.72
C LEU A 307 3.92 16.91 17.20
N MET A 308 3.80 15.64 17.53
CA MET A 308 3.69 15.20 18.92
C MET A 308 4.61 14.03 19.20
N CYS A 309 5.05 13.89 20.45
CA CYS A 309 5.76 12.71 20.93
C CYS A 309 5.10 12.14 22.18
N ILE A 310 5.14 10.81 22.29
CA ILE A 310 4.85 10.08 23.53
C ILE A 310 6.15 9.42 24.00
N LEU A 311 6.50 9.62 25.25
CA LEU A 311 7.70 9.06 25.89
C LEU A 311 7.27 8.17 27.06
N PRO A 312 7.10 6.85 26.87
CA PRO A 312 6.74 5.91 27.92
C PRO A 312 7.81 5.87 29.02
N GLY A 313 7.39 5.86 30.28
CA GLY A 313 8.29 5.81 31.43
C GLY A 313 9.14 7.07 31.66
N ALA A 314 8.94 8.13 30.87
CA ALA A 314 9.70 9.37 31.03
C ALA A 314 9.03 10.31 32.04
N SER A 315 9.84 10.89 32.91
CA SER A 315 9.41 12.02 33.73
C SER A 315 9.31 13.31 32.93
N LEU A 316 8.63 14.33 33.48
CA LEU A 316 8.52 15.65 32.83
C LEU A 316 9.88 16.21 32.46
N GLU A 317 10.88 16.10 33.34
CA GLU A 317 12.23 16.64 33.11
C GLU A 317 12.96 15.90 31.99
N ILE A 318 12.84 14.55 31.89
CA ILE A 318 13.40 13.78 30.79
C ILE A 318 12.72 14.18 29.48
N CYS A 319 11.39 14.34 29.46
CA CYS A 319 10.65 14.77 28.29
C CYS A 319 11.11 16.16 27.82
N ARG A 320 11.28 17.11 28.76
CA ARG A 320 11.79 18.45 28.48
C ARG A 320 13.18 18.42 27.84
N GLN A 321 14.10 17.61 28.39
CA GLN A 321 15.45 17.46 27.84
C GLN A 321 15.45 16.86 26.43
N VAL A 322 14.63 15.85 26.18
CA VAL A 322 14.47 15.25 24.83
C VAL A 322 13.92 16.28 23.87
N ALA A 323 12.87 17.00 24.24
CA ALA A 323 12.24 18.03 23.41
C ALA A 323 13.22 19.18 23.11
N ASP A 324 13.99 19.66 24.11
CA ASP A 324 14.97 20.72 23.92
C ASP A 324 16.14 20.28 23.03
N ARG A 325 16.59 19.03 23.15
CA ARG A 325 17.61 18.45 22.27
C ARG A 325 17.12 18.41 20.81
N ILE A 326 15.86 18.02 20.56
CA ILE A 326 15.25 18.01 19.22
C ILE A 326 15.16 19.44 18.69
N ARG A 327 14.64 20.38 19.48
CA ARG A 327 14.56 21.81 19.16
C ARG A 327 15.93 22.37 18.74
N ALA A 328 16.96 22.11 19.52
CA ALA A 328 18.32 22.60 19.23
C ALA A 328 18.87 22.02 17.92
N ARG A 329 18.58 20.74 17.63
CA ARG A 329 18.97 20.10 16.35
C ARG A 329 18.23 20.72 15.17
N VAL A 330 16.94 21.01 15.29
CA VAL A 330 16.16 21.68 14.25
C VAL A 330 16.68 23.09 14.00
N ALA A 331 16.91 23.85 15.08
CA ALA A 331 17.46 25.22 14.99
C ALA A 331 18.87 25.28 14.36
N GLY A 332 19.68 24.23 14.55
CA GLY A 332 21.00 24.12 13.92
C GLY A 332 20.97 23.60 12.46
N ALA A 333 19.80 23.19 11.97
CA ALA A 333 19.67 22.63 10.64
C ALA A 333 19.68 23.73 9.57
N ARG A 334 20.50 23.53 8.53
CA ARG A 334 20.46 24.37 7.33
C ARG A 334 19.48 23.77 6.32
N VAL A 335 18.40 24.48 6.05
CA VAL A 335 17.43 24.08 5.03
C VAL A 335 17.88 24.66 3.69
N THR A 336 18.21 23.77 2.75
CA THR A 336 18.59 24.15 1.37
C THR A 336 17.51 23.71 0.38
N ARG A 337 17.25 24.54 -0.61
CA ARG A 337 16.28 24.23 -1.69
C ARG A 337 16.83 23.10 -2.56
N ARG A 338 16.10 21.98 -2.64
CA ARG A 338 16.45 20.90 -3.57
C ARG A 338 16.43 21.42 -5.02
N GLY A 339 17.53 21.23 -5.73
CA GLY A 339 17.68 21.61 -7.13
C GLY A 339 18.51 22.88 -7.36
N THR A 340 18.50 23.87 -6.46
CA THR A 340 19.31 25.09 -6.59
C THR A 340 20.44 25.18 -5.56
N GLY A 341 20.39 24.38 -4.48
CA GLY A 341 21.37 24.47 -3.37
C GLY A 341 21.27 25.77 -2.55
N GLN A 342 20.31 26.65 -2.83
CA GLN A 342 20.12 27.92 -2.15
C GLN A 342 19.72 27.69 -0.68
N GLU A 343 20.43 28.31 0.27
CA GLU A 343 20.01 28.34 1.68
C GLU A 343 18.71 29.14 1.81
N ILE A 344 17.68 28.52 2.45
CA ILE A 344 16.34 29.09 2.59
C ILE A 344 16.20 29.83 3.91
N GLY A 345 17.13 29.61 4.85
CA GLY A 345 17.13 30.21 6.17
C GLY A 345 17.00 29.18 7.29
N GLN A 346 16.94 29.67 8.51
CA GLN A 346 16.83 28.87 9.72
C GLN A 346 15.36 28.61 10.04
N VAL A 347 15.03 27.37 10.37
CA VAL A 347 13.70 26.97 10.86
C VAL A 347 13.84 26.61 12.34
N THR A 348 12.91 27.09 13.16
CA THR A 348 12.86 26.77 14.59
C THR A 348 11.52 26.14 14.94
N ILE A 349 11.48 25.49 16.09
CA ILE A 349 10.27 24.89 16.67
C ILE A 349 10.10 25.38 18.10
N SER A 350 8.85 25.60 18.51
CA SER A 350 8.46 25.77 19.91
C SER A 350 7.84 24.50 20.42
N THR A 351 8.05 24.20 21.71
CA THR A 351 7.61 22.92 22.29
C THR A 351 7.00 23.13 23.66
N GLY A 352 5.82 22.55 23.89
CA GLY A 352 5.21 22.36 25.20
C GLY A 352 5.37 20.90 25.64
N VAL A 353 5.64 20.63 26.91
CA VAL A 353 5.75 19.28 27.45
C VAL A 353 4.91 19.13 28.72
N ALA A 354 4.26 17.97 28.87
CA ALA A 354 3.49 17.64 30.05
C ALA A 354 3.65 16.17 30.43
N GLN A 355 3.63 15.87 31.74
CA GLN A 355 3.58 14.50 32.24
C GLN A 355 2.13 14.15 32.61
N PHE A 356 1.73 12.93 32.27
CA PHE A 356 0.43 12.39 32.64
C PHE A 356 0.26 12.30 34.16
N LYS A 357 -0.90 12.76 34.67
CA LYS A 357 -1.28 12.68 36.09
C LYS A 357 -2.32 11.57 36.28
N PRO A 358 -2.22 10.75 37.34
CA PRO A 358 -3.24 9.73 37.61
C PRO A 358 -4.63 10.33 37.70
N GLY A 359 -5.59 9.75 36.96
CA GLY A 359 -6.97 10.22 36.91
C GLY A 359 -7.26 11.37 35.94
N GLU A 360 -6.24 11.87 35.23
CA GLU A 360 -6.41 12.88 34.19
C GLU A 360 -6.94 12.27 32.91
N SER A 361 -7.84 12.97 32.20
CA SER A 361 -8.19 12.57 30.84
C SER A 361 -7.04 12.93 29.86
N PHE A 362 -7.04 12.23 28.74
CA PHE A 362 -6.03 12.48 27.73
C PHE A 362 -6.17 13.88 27.10
N GLU A 363 -7.41 14.38 26.98
CA GLU A 363 -7.71 15.71 26.50
C GLU A 363 -7.12 16.79 27.42
N ALA A 364 -7.28 16.62 28.74
CA ALA A 364 -6.72 17.54 29.75
C ALA A 364 -5.18 17.53 29.73
N LEU A 365 -4.55 16.39 29.50
CA LEU A 365 -3.08 16.30 29.33
C LEU A 365 -2.63 17.09 28.09
N ILE A 366 -3.31 16.92 26.93
CA ILE A 366 -2.99 17.67 25.72
C ILE A 366 -3.21 19.16 25.94
N GLU A 367 -4.32 19.58 26.54
CA GLU A 367 -4.60 20.98 26.81
C GLU A 367 -3.50 21.66 27.66
N ARG A 368 -3.01 20.99 28.72
CA ARG A 368 -1.86 21.49 29.50
C ARG A 368 -0.58 21.60 28.66
N CYS A 369 -0.39 20.69 27.75
CA CYS A 369 0.78 20.70 26.88
C CYS A 369 0.69 21.82 25.83
N ASP A 370 -0.50 22.04 25.27
CA ASP A 370 -0.78 23.14 24.34
C ASP A 370 -0.67 24.52 25.00
N GLU A 371 -1.09 24.65 26.28
CA GLU A 371 -0.88 25.88 27.04
C GLU A 371 0.61 26.18 27.24
N ALA A 372 1.41 25.15 27.54
CA ALA A 372 2.87 25.29 27.63
C ALA A 372 3.50 25.66 26.28
N LEU A 373 3.01 25.08 25.17
CA LEU A 373 3.42 25.46 23.81
C LEU A 373 3.07 26.91 23.49
N TYR A 374 1.88 27.34 23.85
CA TYR A 374 1.45 28.74 23.69
C TYR A 374 2.38 29.69 24.45
N GLN A 375 2.74 29.37 25.70
CA GLN A 375 3.71 30.14 26.47
C GLN A 375 5.08 30.16 25.78
N ALA A 376 5.53 29.06 25.19
CA ALA A 376 6.77 29.01 24.42
C ALA A 376 6.73 29.97 23.23
N LYS A 377 5.62 30.00 22.50
CA LYS A 377 5.40 30.95 21.37
C LYS A 377 5.38 32.41 21.83
N GLN A 378 4.86 32.72 23.01
CA GLN A 378 4.84 34.08 23.57
C GLN A 378 6.21 34.49 24.12
N SER A 379 7.00 33.58 24.68
CA SER A 379 8.31 33.84 25.27
C SER A 379 9.43 34.06 24.23
N GLY A 380 9.08 34.30 22.97
CA GLY A 380 10.06 34.57 21.90
C GLY A 380 10.31 33.40 20.98
N ARG A 381 9.57 32.30 21.10
CA ARG A 381 9.70 31.07 20.29
C ARG A 381 11.04 30.33 20.49
N ASN A 382 11.29 29.31 19.67
CA ASN A 382 12.51 28.51 19.72
C ASN A 382 12.90 28.11 21.16
N CYS A 383 11.93 27.66 21.94
CA CYS A 383 12.14 27.22 23.33
C CYS A 383 11.19 26.07 23.70
N THR A 384 11.52 25.39 24.79
CA THR A 384 10.73 24.29 25.35
C THR A 384 10.23 24.70 26.74
N ILE A 385 8.91 24.72 26.94
CA ILE A 385 8.26 25.00 28.21
C ILE A 385 7.56 23.76 28.75
N ALA A 386 7.75 23.51 30.05
CA ALA A 386 7.06 22.45 30.76
C ALA A 386 5.76 22.98 31.36
N ALA A 387 4.67 22.23 31.21
CA ALA A 387 3.42 22.56 31.89
C ALA A 387 3.60 22.53 33.41
N ALA A 388 2.95 23.46 34.08
CA ALA A 388 2.94 23.50 35.54
C ALA A 388 2.43 22.17 36.12
N ALA A 389 3.05 21.79 37.25
CA ALA A 389 2.79 20.52 37.93
C ALA A 389 1.32 20.41 38.40
#